data_cafe487a11617005c0f851dbafe29cad
#
_entry.id   cafe487a11617005c0f851dbafe29cad
#
_cell.length_a   1.000
_cell.length_b   1.000
_cell.length_c   1.000
_cell.angle_alpha   90.00
_cell.angle_beta   90.00
_cell.angle_gamma   90.00
#
_symmetry.space_group_name_H-M   'P 1'
#
loop_
_entity.id
_entity.type
_entity.pdbx_description
1 polymer ?
#
loop_
_entity_poly.entity_id
_entity_poly.type
_entity_poly.pdbx_seq_one_letter_code
_entity_poly.pdbx_strand_id
1 'polypeptide(L)'
;MKSRYAVRALTELARRQEGGDGKPVRLADVAESGEIPLQFLEQVFATLRRAGVVRSRRGAAGGYALARPAEEISVLEVVTALDGALSPVECTQGLCDRAGRCGASSVWVEAQQALAGVLGGTTIGDLLAREEALRGRAPMYYI
;
A
#
# COMPACT_ATOMS: atom_id res chain seq x y z
N MET A 1 7.78 -2.90 9.04
CA MET A 1 7.00 -1.99 8.20
C MET A 1 5.80 -2.75 7.61
N LYS A 2 4.63 -2.51 8.17
CA LYS A 2 3.38 -3.20 7.81
C LYS A 2 2.91 -2.85 6.40
N SER A 3 3.15 -1.63 5.98
CA SER A 3 2.74 -1.13 4.67
C SER A 3 3.33 -1.92 3.50
N ARG A 4 4.53 -2.44 3.65
CA ARG A 4 5.18 -3.25 2.60
C ARG A 4 4.33 -4.46 2.22
N TYR A 5 3.83 -5.18 3.22
CA TYR A 5 2.96 -6.34 2.98
C TYR A 5 1.56 -5.93 2.52
N ALA A 6 1.08 -4.81 3.06
CA ALA A 6 -0.22 -4.28 2.68
C ALA A 6 -0.27 -3.88 1.20
N VAL A 7 0.75 -3.19 0.72
CA VAL A 7 0.83 -2.79 -0.69
C VAL A 7 0.84 -4.02 -1.61
N ARG A 8 1.61 -5.05 -1.26
CA ARG A 8 1.61 -6.32 -2.01
C ARG A 8 0.24 -6.98 -2.01
N ALA A 9 -0.40 -7.05 -0.86
CA ALA A 9 -1.71 -7.66 -0.71
C ALA A 9 -2.80 -6.89 -1.48
N LEU A 10 -2.75 -5.56 -1.46
CA LEU A 10 -3.68 -4.73 -2.22
C LEU A 10 -3.49 -4.87 -3.73
N THR A 11 -2.25 -5.00 -4.19
CA THR A 11 -1.96 -5.26 -5.60
C THR A 11 -2.53 -6.62 -6.05
N GLU A 12 -2.37 -7.64 -5.20
CA GLU A 12 -2.96 -8.97 -5.47
C GLU A 12 -4.49 -8.92 -5.45
N LEU A 13 -5.08 -8.18 -4.51
CA LEU A 13 -6.52 -7.99 -4.46
C LEU A 13 -7.03 -7.30 -5.74
N ALA A 14 -6.33 -6.27 -6.19
CA ALA A 14 -6.67 -5.58 -7.44
C ALA A 14 -6.62 -6.52 -8.65
N ARG A 15 -5.59 -7.35 -8.72
CA ARG A 15 -5.45 -8.34 -9.81
C ARG A 15 -6.62 -9.30 -9.85
N ARG A 16 -7.02 -9.83 -8.70
CA ARG A 16 -8.12 -10.78 -8.60
C ARG A 16 -9.47 -10.13 -8.94
N GLN A 17 -9.62 -8.86 -8.64
CA GLN A 17 -10.84 -8.12 -8.97
C GLN A 17 -10.95 -7.80 -10.46
N GLU A 18 -9.85 -7.53 -11.14
CA GLU A 18 -9.83 -7.32 -12.59
C GLU A 18 -10.20 -8.59 -13.35
N GLY A 19 -9.75 -9.75 -12.85
CA GLY A 19 -10.07 -11.06 -13.43
C GLY A 19 -11.44 -11.61 -13.08
N GLY A 20 -12.20 -10.93 -12.21
CA GLY A 20 -13.51 -11.33 -11.72
C GLY A 20 -14.53 -10.21 -11.80
N ASP A 21 -15.78 -10.52 -11.47
CA ASP A 21 -16.93 -9.61 -11.58
C ASP A 21 -17.01 -8.57 -10.44
N GLY A 22 -15.88 -8.12 -9.91
CA GLY A 22 -15.85 -7.20 -8.76
C GLY A 22 -16.29 -7.84 -7.45
N LYS A 23 -16.35 -9.16 -7.40
CA LYS A 23 -16.73 -9.92 -6.21
C LYS A 23 -15.68 -9.79 -5.12
N PRO A 24 -16.09 -9.82 -3.83
CA PRO A 24 -15.13 -9.86 -2.73
C PRO A 24 -14.19 -11.06 -2.83
N VAL A 25 -12.95 -10.86 -2.47
CA VAL A 25 -11.91 -11.89 -2.46
C VAL A 25 -11.65 -12.31 -1.03
N ARG A 26 -11.55 -13.61 -0.78
CA ARG A 26 -11.24 -14.12 0.56
C ARG A 26 -9.81 -13.75 0.93
N LEU A 27 -9.65 -13.24 2.14
CA LEU A 27 -8.33 -12.80 2.61
C LEU A 27 -7.34 -13.96 2.68
N ALA A 28 -7.82 -15.18 2.96
CA ALA A 28 -7.01 -16.38 2.95
C ALA A 28 -6.34 -16.63 1.59
N ASP A 29 -7.04 -16.35 0.50
CA ASP A 29 -6.50 -16.53 -0.85
C ASP A 29 -5.40 -15.50 -1.15
N VAL A 30 -5.58 -14.26 -0.69
CA VAL A 30 -4.57 -13.21 -0.80
C VAL A 30 -3.34 -13.53 0.05
N ALA A 31 -3.57 -14.05 1.26
CA ALA A 31 -2.50 -14.44 2.18
C ALA A 31 -1.64 -15.55 1.59
N GLU A 32 -2.28 -16.56 1.01
CA GLU A 32 -1.60 -17.70 0.39
C GLU A 32 -0.75 -17.26 -0.81
N SER A 33 -1.34 -16.49 -1.72
CA SER A 33 -0.62 -15.98 -2.89
C SER A 33 0.56 -15.08 -2.53
N GLY A 34 0.41 -14.28 -1.47
CA GLY A 34 1.43 -13.35 -1.04
C GLY A 34 2.46 -13.93 -0.07
N GLU A 35 2.25 -15.18 0.36
CA GLU A 35 3.04 -15.81 1.42
C GLU A 35 3.08 -14.94 2.69
N ILE A 36 1.91 -14.41 3.07
CA ILE A 36 1.74 -13.53 4.23
C ILE A 36 0.90 -14.27 5.27
N PRO A 37 1.30 -14.26 6.56
CA PRO A 37 0.48 -14.88 7.59
C PRO A 37 -0.92 -14.27 7.64
N LEU A 38 -1.95 -15.12 7.64
CA LEU A 38 -3.34 -14.67 7.59
C LEU A 38 -3.71 -13.75 8.75
N GLN A 39 -3.30 -14.10 9.99
CA GLN A 39 -3.58 -13.28 11.17
C GLN A 39 -3.02 -11.86 11.06
N PHE A 40 -1.81 -11.74 10.53
CA PHE A 40 -1.19 -10.45 10.28
C PHE A 40 -1.98 -9.65 9.24
N LEU A 41 -2.37 -10.32 8.15
CA LEU A 41 -3.11 -9.70 7.06
C LEU A 41 -4.51 -9.25 7.52
N GLU A 42 -5.16 -10.01 8.40
CA GLU A 42 -6.45 -9.63 9.01
C GLU A 42 -6.36 -8.30 9.76
N GLN A 43 -5.30 -8.11 10.56
CA GLN A 43 -5.06 -6.87 11.28
C GLN A 43 -4.81 -5.69 10.33
N VAL A 44 -4.00 -5.91 9.31
CA VAL A 44 -3.70 -4.91 8.29
C VAL A 44 -4.97 -4.48 7.55
N PHE A 45 -5.78 -5.43 7.11
CA PHE A 45 -7.01 -5.14 6.38
C PHE A 45 -8.08 -4.50 7.25
N ALA A 46 -8.13 -4.81 8.54
CA ALA A 46 -9.01 -4.10 9.48
C ALA A 46 -8.66 -2.60 9.54
N THR A 47 -7.37 -2.28 9.56
CA THR A 47 -6.90 -0.89 9.54
C THR A 47 -7.21 -0.22 8.20
N LEU A 48 -6.97 -0.89 7.10
CA LEU A 48 -7.27 -0.38 5.75
C LEU A 48 -8.77 -0.15 5.54
N ARG A 49 -9.62 -0.99 6.13
CA ARG A 49 -11.07 -0.81 6.10
C ARG A 49 -11.49 0.47 6.82
N ARG A 50 -10.94 0.71 8.01
CA ARG A 50 -11.19 1.95 8.77
C ARG A 50 -10.71 3.19 8.00
N ALA A 51 -9.64 3.05 7.24
CA ALA A 51 -9.11 4.14 6.41
C ALA A 51 -9.86 4.35 5.09
N GLY A 52 -10.84 3.50 4.77
CA GLY A 52 -11.63 3.63 3.54
C GLY A 52 -10.93 3.11 2.28
N VAL A 53 -9.87 2.35 2.42
CA VAL A 53 -9.13 1.77 1.28
C VAL A 53 -9.77 0.49 0.78
N VAL A 54 -10.27 -0.33 1.69
CA VAL A 54 -10.98 -1.59 1.38
C VAL A 54 -12.34 -1.61 2.06
N ARG A 55 -13.24 -2.42 1.53
CA ARG A 55 -14.52 -2.74 2.14
C ARG A 55 -14.60 -4.24 2.37
N SER A 56 -15.36 -4.67 3.36
CA SER A 56 -15.58 -6.07 3.67
C SER A 56 -17.04 -6.47 3.46
N ARG A 57 -17.24 -7.75 3.10
CA ARG A 57 -18.57 -8.36 3.00
C ARG A 57 -18.58 -9.63 3.83
N ARG A 58 -19.59 -9.79 4.66
CA ARG A 58 -19.77 -10.99 5.48
C ARG A 58 -20.43 -12.12 4.68
N GLY A 59 -20.23 -13.35 5.16
CA GLY A 59 -20.91 -14.55 4.67
C GLY A 59 -20.00 -15.46 3.87
N ALA A 60 -20.59 -16.57 3.36
CA ALA A 60 -19.85 -17.59 2.60
C ALA A 60 -19.27 -17.05 1.28
N ALA A 61 -19.95 -16.10 0.67
CA ALA A 61 -19.48 -15.39 -0.52
C ALA A 61 -18.79 -14.07 -0.19
N GLY A 62 -18.40 -13.88 1.08
CA GLY A 62 -17.79 -12.66 1.57
C GLY A 62 -16.30 -12.60 1.35
N GLY A 63 -15.70 -11.52 1.81
CA GLY A 63 -14.28 -11.24 1.69
C GLY A 63 -14.03 -9.75 1.66
N TYR A 64 -12.96 -9.35 1.00
CA TYR A 64 -12.55 -7.96 0.86
C TYR A 64 -12.57 -7.53 -0.60
N ALA A 65 -12.85 -6.26 -0.81
CA ALA A 65 -12.78 -5.62 -2.11
C ALA A 65 -12.17 -4.23 -1.94
N LEU A 66 -11.57 -3.68 -2.99
CA LEU A 66 -11.14 -2.29 -2.96
C LEU A 66 -12.38 -1.38 -2.84
N ALA A 67 -12.31 -0.38 -1.96
CA ALA A 67 -13.40 0.56 -1.77
C ALA A 67 -13.51 1.58 -2.91
N ARG A 68 -12.40 1.78 -3.63
CA ARG A 68 -12.27 2.69 -4.77
C ARG A 68 -11.45 2.01 -5.87
N PRO A 69 -11.49 2.50 -7.11
CA PRO A 69 -10.62 1.97 -8.17
C PRO A 69 -9.14 1.98 -7.76
N ALA A 70 -8.40 0.97 -8.17
CA ALA A 70 -6.97 0.83 -7.83
C ALA A 70 -6.16 2.06 -8.27
N GLU A 71 -6.54 2.70 -9.35
CA GLU A 71 -5.89 3.90 -9.89
C GLU A 71 -6.10 5.15 -9.00
N GLU A 72 -7.04 5.08 -8.07
CA GLU A 72 -7.34 6.18 -7.13
C GLU A 72 -6.75 5.95 -5.74
N ILE A 73 -6.12 4.81 -5.49
CA ILE A 73 -5.52 4.47 -4.21
C ILE A 73 -4.01 4.64 -4.34
N SER A 74 -3.45 5.68 -3.68
CA SER A 74 -2.01 5.91 -3.69
C SER A 74 -1.28 5.02 -2.69
N VAL A 75 -0.02 4.72 -2.99
CA VAL A 75 0.85 4.00 -2.04
C VAL A 75 1.04 4.84 -0.78
N LEU A 76 1.12 6.16 -0.89
CA LEU A 76 1.24 7.07 0.25
C LEU A 76 0.07 6.90 1.24
N GLU A 77 -1.15 6.83 0.73
CA GLU A 77 -2.35 6.64 1.53
C GLU A 77 -2.26 5.36 2.37
N VAL A 78 -1.82 4.26 1.76
CA VAL A 78 -1.66 2.97 2.44
C VAL A 78 -0.57 3.05 3.51
N VAL A 79 0.58 3.61 3.18
CA VAL A 79 1.71 3.75 4.11
C VAL A 79 1.31 4.62 5.30
N THR A 80 0.65 5.74 5.05
CA THR A 80 0.22 6.66 6.10
C THR A 80 -0.83 6.01 7.02
N ALA A 81 -1.74 5.23 6.48
CA ALA A 81 -2.77 4.54 7.26
C ALA A 81 -2.18 3.50 8.23
N LEU A 82 -1.11 2.82 7.83
CA LEU A 82 -0.54 1.71 8.59
C LEU A 82 0.66 2.10 9.45
N ASP A 83 1.56 2.90 8.92
CA ASP A 83 2.83 3.23 9.57
C ASP A 83 2.88 4.68 10.08
N GLY A 84 1.82 5.45 9.84
CA GLY A 84 1.74 6.85 10.25
C GLY A 84 2.44 7.79 9.27
N ALA A 85 2.63 9.03 9.70
CA ALA A 85 3.24 10.07 8.86
C ALA A 85 4.66 9.70 8.43
N LEU A 86 5.00 9.99 7.19
CA LEU A 86 6.34 9.83 6.66
C LEU A 86 7.23 10.93 7.22
N SER A 87 7.77 10.67 8.40
CA SER A 87 8.66 11.63 9.06
C SER A 87 9.93 10.90 9.47
N PRO A 88 11.02 11.03 8.70
CA PRO A 88 12.27 10.35 9.03
C PRO A 88 12.89 10.84 10.34
N VAL A 89 12.58 12.07 10.73
CA VAL A 89 13.11 12.70 11.96
C VAL A 89 12.10 13.69 12.52
N GLU A 90 12.25 14.02 13.79
CA GLU A 90 11.38 14.98 14.50
C GLU A 90 11.37 16.39 13.87
N CYS A 91 12.46 16.77 13.19
CA CYS A 91 12.57 18.05 12.50
C CYS A 91 11.44 18.29 11.48
N THR A 92 10.95 17.24 10.85
CA THR A 92 9.89 17.34 9.83
C THR A 92 8.50 17.44 10.43
N GLN A 93 8.37 17.23 11.74
CA GLN A 93 7.11 17.34 12.48
C GLN A 93 6.91 18.70 13.14
N GLY A 94 7.86 19.60 12.97
CA GLY A 94 7.80 20.93 13.58
C GLY A 94 8.05 20.95 15.08
N LEU A 95 8.55 19.85 15.65
CA LEU A 95 8.80 19.71 17.08
C LEU A 95 10.22 20.11 17.52
N CYS A 96 11.06 20.52 16.58
CA CYS A 96 12.46 20.85 16.86
C CYS A 96 12.61 22.36 17.17
N ASP A 97 13.30 22.68 18.28
CA ASP A 97 13.59 24.06 18.69
C ASP A 97 14.45 24.83 17.67
N ARG A 98 15.16 24.12 16.81
CA ARG A 98 16.02 24.70 15.77
C ARG A 98 15.35 24.83 14.40
N ALA A 99 14.05 24.55 14.32
CA ALA A 99 13.30 24.65 13.07
C ALA A 99 13.48 26.05 12.45
N GLY A 100 13.83 26.08 11.16
CA GLY A 100 14.08 27.30 10.42
C GLY A 100 15.47 27.91 10.61
N ARG A 101 16.31 27.38 11.49
CA ARG A 101 17.67 27.84 11.74
C ARG A 101 18.74 26.78 11.56
N CYS A 102 18.34 25.55 11.28
CA CYS A 102 19.26 24.41 11.15
C CYS A 102 19.37 24.02 9.67
N GLY A 103 20.58 24.06 9.13
CA GLY A 103 20.82 23.64 7.74
C GLY A 103 20.49 22.17 7.49
N ALA A 104 20.66 21.31 8.50
CA ALA A 104 20.33 19.89 8.40
C ALA A 104 18.81 19.66 8.26
N SER A 105 17.97 20.50 8.86
CA SER A 105 16.51 20.34 8.79
C SER A 105 15.99 20.46 7.36
N SER A 106 16.61 21.28 6.54
CA SER A 106 16.20 21.45 5.14
C SER A 106 16.37 20.17 4.33
N VAL A 107 17.43 19.42 4.58
CA VAL A 107 17.68 18.13 3.91
C VAL A 107 16.60 17.10 4.29
N TRP A 108 16.25 17.05 5.56
CA TRP A 108 15.22 16.10 6.02
C TRP A 108 13.83 16.46 5.50
N VAL A 109 13.49 17.74 5.43
CA VAL A 109 12.24 18.19 4.82
C VAL A 109 12.22 17.86 3.33
N GLU A 110 13.30 18.10 2.62
CA GLU A 110 13.43 17.78 1.21
C GLU A 110 13.33 16.27 0.95
N ALA A 111 13.98 15.45 1.77
CA ALA A 111 13.89 13.99 1.69
C ALA A 111 12.46 13.49 1.93
N GLN A 112 11.79 14.04 2.93
CA GLN A 112 10.38 13.71 3.19
C GLN A 112 9.48 14.06 2.02
N GLN A 113 9.65 15.23 1.46
CA GLN A 113 8.87 15.69 0.31
C GLN A 113 9.11 14.82 -0.92
N ALA A 114 10.35 14.42 -1.18
CA ALA A 114 10.70 13.53 -2.28
C ALA A 114 10.04 12.16 -2.11
N LEU A 115 10.11 11.59 -0.90
CA LEU A 115 9.48 10.31 -0.58
C LEU A 115 7.96 10.39 -0.73
N ALA A 116 7.34 11.42 -0.16
CA ALA A 116 5.89 11.64 -0.27
C ALA A 116 5.47 11.84 -1.74
N GLY A 117 6.29 12.52 -2.53
CA GLY A 117 6.04 12.71 -3.96
C GLY A 117 6.03 11.41 -4.75
N VAL A 118 7.00 10.52 -4.49
CA VAL A 118 7.07 9.22 -5.14
C VAL A 118 5.88 8.33 -4.73
N LEU A 119 5.64 8.21 -3.43
CA LEU A 119 4.57 7.35 -2.92
C LEU A 119 3.18 7.89 -3.24
N GLY A 120 3.01 9.21 -3.23
CA GLY A 120 1.74 9.86 -3.57
C GLY A 120 1.44 9.85 -5.07
N GLY A 121 2.48 9.81 -5.90
CA GLY A 121 2.36 9.74 -7.36
C GLY A 121 2.23 8.32 -7.91
N THR A 122 2.30 7.30 -7.06
CA THR A 122 2.20 5.90 -7.47
C THR A 122 0.93 5.29 -6.88
N THR A 123 0.10 4.70 -7.72
CA THR A 123 -1.16 4.06 -7.30
C THR A 123 -1.03 2.54 -7.24
N ILE A 124 -1.99 1.89 -6.61
CA ILE A 124 -2.08 0.42 -6.63
C ILE A 124 -2.25 -0.09 -8.07
N GLY A 125 -3.00 0.64 -8.90
CA GLY A 125 -3.13 0.33 -10.31
C GLY A 125 -1.80 0.40 -11.07
N ASP A 126 -0.96 1.38 -10.77
CA ASP A 126 0.39 1.48 -11.33
C ASP A 126 1.26 0.28 -10.96
N LEU A 127 1.17 -0.17 -9.70
CA LEU A 127 1.92 -1.34 -9.23
C LEU A 127 1.47 -2.62 -9.92
N LEU A 128 0.18 -2.77 -10.11
CA LEU A 128 -0.36 -3.92 -10.85
C LEU A 128 0.18 -3.95 -12.28
N ALA A 129 0.17 -2.81 -12.96
CA ALA A 129 0.72 -2.69 -14.32
C ALA A 129 2.22 -3.02 -14.36
N ARG A 130 2.98 -2.56 -13.36
CA ARG A 130 4.41 -2.88 -13.26
C ARG A 130 4.66 -4.38 -13.07
N GLU A 131 3.87 -5.04 -12.22
CA GLU A 131 4.00 -6.48 -12.00
C GLU A 131 3.67 -7.29 -13.26
N GLU A 132 2.65 -6.90 -13.98
CA GLU A 132 2.30 -7.55 -15.25
C GLU A 132 3.41 -7.41 -16.30
N ALA A 133 4.01 -6.23 -16.39
CA ALA A 133 5.16 -6.01 -17.26
C ALA A 133 6.37 -6.87 -16.87
N LEU A 134 6.62 -7.03 -15.55
CA LEU A 134 7.69 -7.87 -15.05
C LEU A 134 7.43 -9.36 -15.33
N ARG A 135 6.21 -9.81 -15.21
CA ARG A 135 5.81 -11.20 -15.52
C ARG A 135 6.05 -11.53 -16.99
N GLY A 136 5.77 -10.59 -17.89
CA GLY A 136 6.04 -10.77 -19.32
C GLY A 136 7.53 -10.89 -19.65
N ARG A 137 8.42 -10.41 -18.77
CA ARG A 137 9.88 -10.49 -18.91
C ARG A 137 10.51 -11.65 -18.15
N ALA A 138 9.79 -12.26 -17.21
CA ALA A 138 10.33 -13.29 -16.32
C ALA A 138 10.99 -14.46 -17.04
N PRO A 139 10.47 -15.00 -18.17
CA PRO A 139 11.11 -16.09 -18.89
C PRO A 139 12.50 -15.76 -19.41
N MET A 140 12.83 -14.49 -19.61
CA MET A 140 14.13 -14.06 -20.13
C MET A 140 15.27 -14.16 -19.13
N TYR A 141 14.97 -14.24 -17.85
CA TYR A 141 15.97 -14.30 -16.78
C TYR A 141 16.32 -15.70 -16.32
N TYR A 142 15.63 -16.72 -16.83
CA TYR A 142 15.80 -18.12 -16.42
C TYR A 142 16.45 -18.99 -17.48
N ILE A 143 17.00 -18.38 -18.49
CA ILE A 143 17.67 -19.09 -19.58
C ILE A 143 19.14 -19.37 -19.27
#